data_4845584586de1569cec1ed40383ec243
#
_entry.id   4845584586de1569cec1ed40383ec243
#
_cell.length_a   1.000
_cell.length_b   1.000
_cell.length_c   1.000
_cell.angle_alpha   90.00
_cell.angle_beta   90.00
_cell.angle_gamma   90.00
#
_symmetry.space_group_name_H-M   'P 1'
#
loop_
_entity.id
_entity.type
_entity.pdbx_description
1 polymer ?
#
loop_
_entity_poly.entity_id
_entity_poly.type
_entity_poly.pdbx_seq_one_letter_code
_entity_poly.pdbx_strand_id
1 'polypeptide(L)'
;MASFWRFDMLPDPRWPPDVEIMKNANVPRLCWHSRLADVGDECGFKQRVVDYVKTMHLTVEKGRGLLLYGESGTGKTTLACIILRQAMARGPNKAWFEMASDIDFHGLHREVSSPEGYPVWDMLTEALYVVIDDLGVQRQKVGERISFDAGWVERVIRGRYNNQLPTIITTNAPEDVFAIGTGLEAIIREKYDIVEVAGVHWRG
;
A
#
# COMPACT_ATOMS: atom_id res chain seq x y z
N MET A 1 -27.16 -0.89 10.95
CA MET A 1 -26.48 0.34 11.42
C MET A 1 -25.79 0.93 10.23
N ALA A 2 -26.44 1.86 9.56
CA ALA A 2 -25.97 2.44 8.32
C ALA A 2 -25.34 3.80 8.61
N SER A 3 -24.24 4.04 7.95
CA SER A 3 -23.76 5.33 7.46
C SER A 3 -23.27 6.36 8.48
N PHE A 4 -21.94 6.41 8.58
CA PHE A 4 -21.25 7.64 8.93
C PHE A 4 -20.24 8.07 7.83
N TRP A 5 -20.53 7.75 6.58
CA TRP A 5 -19.71 8.20 5.45
C TRP A 5 -20.40 9.41 4.80
N ARG A 6 -20.03 10.61 5.23
CA ARG A 6 -20.39 11.83 4.50
C ARG A 6 -19.38 12.00 3.35
N PHE A 7 -19.87 11.84 2.12
CA PHE A 7 -19.09 11.73 0.89
C PHE A 7 -18.80 13.03 0.15
N ASP A 8 -19.23 14.17 0.64
CA ASP A 8 -19.35 15.38 -0.15
C ASP A 8 -18.09 16.27 -0.14
N MET A 9 -17.12 15.94 0.65
CA MET A 9 -15.83 16.63 0.65
C MET A 9 -14.71 15.62 0.74
N LEU A 10 -13.72 15.71 -0.18
CA LEU A 10 -12.40 15.21 0.12
C LEU A 10 -12.00 15.90 1.42
N PRO A 11 -11.90 15.21 2.57
CA PRO A 11 -11.41 15.91 3.74
C PRO A 11 -10.02 16.40 3.35
N ASP A 12 -9.85 17.72 3.34
CA ASP A 12 -8.50 18.24 3.41
C ASP A 12 -7.89 17.61 4.67
N PRO A 13 -6.96 16.67 4.53
CA PRO A 13 -6.39 16.05 5.71
C PRO A 13 -5.85 17.19 6.53
N ARG A 14 -6.35 17.35 7.77
CA ARG A 14 -5.97 18.45 8.66
C ARG A 14 -4.47 18.63 8.56
N TRP A 15 -4.10 19.75 8.03
CA TRP A 15 -2.70 20.10 7.87
C TRP A 15 -2.25 20.95 9.05
N PRO A 16 -1.12 20.65 9.70
CA PRO A 16 -0.21 19.52 9.45
C PRO A 16 -0.80 18.17 9.88
N PRO A 17 -0.34 17.06 9.28
CA PRO A 17 -0.79 15.72 9.67
C PRO A 17 -0.46 15.46 11.14
N ASP A 18 -1.32 14.71 11.81
CA ASP A 18 -1.02 14.21 13.14
C ASP A 18 0.17 13.24 13.06
N VAL A 19 1.30 13.71 13.61
CA VAL A 19 2.57 12.99 13.57
C VAL A 19 2.48 11.65 14.30
N GLU A 20 1.69 11.56 15.35
CA GLU A 20 1.52 10.33 16.13
C GLU A 20 0.74 9.29 15.32
N ILE A 21 -0.31 9.71 14.63
CA ILE A 21 -1.08 8.84 13.73
C ILE A 21 -0.17 8.29 12.61
N MET A 22 0.69 9.13 12.03
CA MET A 22 1.60 8.72 10.97
C MET A 22 2.65 7.71 11.47
N LYS A 23 3.18 7.93 12.67
CA LYS A 23 4.11 6.98 13.32
C LYS A 23 3.44 5.64 13.63
N ASN A 24 2.23 5.68 14.18
CA ASN A 24 1.49 4.48 14.54
C ASN A 24 1.06 3.66 13.32
N ALA A 25 0.98 4.28 12.15
CA ALA A 25 0.74 3.61 10.87
C ALA A 25 2.03 3.22 10.13
N ASN A 26 3.19 3.36 10.77
CA ASN A 26 4.53 3.08 10.22
C ASN A 26 4.84 3.85 8.92
N VAL A 27 4.24 5.02 8.72
CA VAL A 27 4.45 5.81 7.50
C VAL A 27 5.85 6.44 7.52
N PRO A 28 6.65 6.30 6.44
CA PRO A 28 7.97 6.90 6.35
C PRO A 28 7.93 8.41 6.56
N ARG A 29 8.85 8.92 7.40
CA ARG A 29 8.92 10.34 7.75
C ARG A 29 9.03 11.26 6.54
N LEU A 30 9.71 10.80 5.49
CA LEU A 30 9.84 11.52 4.22
C LEU A 30 8.49 11.86 3.58
N CYS A 31 7.46 11.03 3.79
CA CYS A 31 6.15 11.17 3.18
C CYS A 31 5.14 11.97 4.02
N TRP A 32 5.48 12.37 5.25
CA TRP A 32 4.50 12.98 6.17
C TRP A 32 3.93 14.29 5.66
N HIS A 33 4.72 15.06 4.90
CA HIS A 33 4.34 16.39 4.43
C HIS A 33 3.89 16.43 2.95
N SER A 34 3.85 15.29 2.27
CA SER A 34 3.44 15.21 0.87
C SER A 34 1.92 15.29 0.72
N ARG A 35 1.42 16.03 -0.28
CA ARG A 35 -0.01 16.20 -0.55
C ARG A 35 -0.33 15.84 -1.99
N LEU A 36 -1.56 15.39 -2.24
CA LEU A 36 -2.03 15.15 -3.60
C LEU A 36 -2.02 16.44 -4.45
N ALA A 37 -2.19 17.60 -3.81
CA ALA A 37 -2.08 18.89 -4.46
C ALA A 37 -0.68 19.21 -4.99
N ASP A 38 0.36 18.57 -4.41
CA ASP A 38 1.76 18.75 -4.84
C ASP A 38 2.07 17.95 -6.11
N VAL A 39 1.16 17.08 -6.57
CA VAL A 39 1.24 16.36 -7.84
C VAL A 39 0.75 17.29 -8.96
N GLY A 40 1.57 17.52 -9.99
CA GLY A 40 1.19 18.35 -11.14
C GLY A 40 -0.05 17.81 -11.87
N ASP A 41 -0.87 18.71 -12.38
CA ASP A 41 -2.11 18.35 -13.09
C ASP A 41 -1.83 17.71 -14.46
N GLU A 42 -0.63 17.90 -15.00
CA GLU A 42 -0.13 17.29 -16.21
C GLU A 42 0.16 15.80 -16.07
N CYS A 43 0.23 15.29 -14.84
CA CYS A 43 0.48 13.89 -14.59
C CYS A 43 -0.77 13.06 -14.90
N GLY A 44 -0.75 12.29 -15.98
CA GLY A 44 -1.88 11.49 -16.46
C GLY A 44 -2.43 10.49 -15.43
N PHE A 45 -1.62 10.07 -14.46
CA PHE A 45 -2.04 9.19 -13.37
C PHE A 45 -2.81 9.91 -12.25
N LYS A 46 -2.65 11.24 -12.10
CA LYS A 46 -3.25 12.01 -11.00
C LYS A 46 -4.76 11.81 -10.91
N GLN A 47 -5.45 11.91 -12.03
CA GLN A 47 -6.91 11.74 -12.05
C GLN A 47 -7.33 10.35 -11.57
N ARG A 48 -6.62 9.29 -11.99
CA ARG A 48 -6.91 7.91 -11.56
C ARG A 48 -6.73 7.72 -10.06
N VAL A 49 -5.69 8.34 -9.47
CA VAL A 49 -5.45 8.35 -8.03
C VAL A 49 -6.54 9.14 -7.30
N VAL A 50 -6.92 10.31 -7.82
CA VAL A 50 -8.04 11.12 -7.29
C VAL A 50 -9.33 10.31 -7.29
N ASP A 51 -9.65 9.61 -8.37
CA ASP A 51 -10.86 8.80 -8.49
C ASP A 51 -10.84 7.61 -7.52
N TYR A 52 -9.70 6.93 -7.37
CA TYR A 52 -9.53 5.91 -6.35
C TYR A 52 -9.79 6.45 -4.93
N VAL A 53 -9.20 7.60 -4.59
CA VAL A 53 -9.39 8.26 -3.30
C VAL A 53 -10.85 8.67 -3.07
N LYS A 54 -11.52 9.21 -4.08
CA LYS A 54 -12.95 9.59 -4.00
C LYS A 54 -13.85 8.38 -3.76
N THR A 55 -13.50 7.26 -4.34
CA THR A 55 -14.30 6.02 -4.25
C THR A 55 -13.82 5.04 -3.17
N MET A 56 -13.01 5.48 -2.22
CA MET A 56 -12.44 4.61 -1.17
C MET A 56 -13.50 3.81 -0.38
N HIS A 57 -14.70 4.35 -0.21
CA HIS A 57 -15.80 3.61 0.40
C HIS A 57 -16.17 2.35 -0.39
N LEU A 58 -16.22 2.46 -1.70
CA LEU A 58 -16.49 1.33 -2.58
C LEU A 58 -15.29 0.37 -2.65
N THR A 59 -14.07 0.89 -2.48
CA THR A 59 -12.87 0.03 -2.42
C THR A 59 -12.88 -0.87 -1.19
N VAL A 60 -13.36 -0.38 -0.05
CA VAL A 60 -13.55 -1.17 1.17
C VAL A 60 -14.63 -2.24 0.98
N GLU A 61 -15.80 -1.85 0.47
CA GLU A 61 -16.90 -2.80 0.27
C GLU A 61 -16.55 -3.95 -0.69
N LYS A 62 -15.70 -3.68 -1.68
CA LYS A 62 -15.34 -4.61 -2.74
C LYS A 62 -13.95 -5.23 -2.57
N GLY A 63 -13.20 -4.86 -1.55
CA GLY A 63 -11.81 -5.28 -1.36
C GLY A 63 -10.90 -4.82 -2.50
N ARG A 64 -11.16 -3.64 -3.09
CA ARG A 64 -10.46 -3.18 -4.28
C ARG A 64 -9.13 -2.52 -3.94
N GLY A 65 -8.03 -3.09 -4.43
CA GLY A 65 -6.68 -2.60 -4.21
C GLY A 65 -6.21 -1.61 -5.29
N LEU A 66 -4.97 -1.15 -5.14
CA LEU A 66 -4.28 -0.29 -6.10
C LEU A 66 -2.86 -0.78 -6.31
N LEU A 67 -2.45 -0.96 -7.56
CA LEU A 67 -1.07 -1.25 -7.95
C LEU A 67 -0.47 -0.02 -8.65
N LEU A 68 0.52 0.60 -8.00
CA LEU A 68 1.29 1.71 -8.54
C LEU A 68 2.61 1.17 -9.09
N TYR A 69 2.87 1.34 -10.38
CA TYR A 69 4.11 0.88 -11.00
C TYR A 69 4.80 1.98 -11.80
N GLY A 70 6.08 1.83 -12.07
CA GLY A 70 6.89 2.76 -12.86
C GLY A 70 8.34 2.81 -12.41
N GLU A 71 9.16 3.57 -13.08
CA GLU A 71 10.60 3.67 -12.80
C GLU A 71 10.90 4.11 -11.36
N SER A 72 12.11 3.79 -10.89
CA SER A 72 12.56 4.24 -9.57
C SER A 72 12.62 5.77 -9.52
N GLY A 73 12.16 6.35 -8.41
CA GLY A 73 12.18 7.81 -8.21
C GLY A 73 10.95 8.56 -8.74
N THR A 74 9.99 7.90 -9.38
CA THR A 74 8.75 8.53 -9.89
C THR A 74 7.73 8.91 -8.81
N GLY A 75 7.99 8.61 -7.53
CA GLY A 75 7.13 9.02 -6.41
C GLY A 75 6.03 8.03 -6.04
N LYS A 76 6.11 6.77 -6.47
CA LYS A 76 5.14 5.71 -6.12
C LYS A 76 4.89 5.59 -4.61
N THR A 77 5.98 5.48 -3.83
CA THR A 77 5.94 5.41 -2.37
C THR A 77 5.25 6.64 -1.77
N THR A 78 5.60 7.83 -2.25
CA THR A 78 4.99 9.08 -1.81
C THR A 78 3.48 9.10 -2.10
N LEU A 79 3.08 8.67 -3.30
CA LEU A 79 1.68 8.54 -3.68
C LEU A 79 0.92 7.53 -2.79
N ALA A 80 1.51 6.37 -2.55
CA ALA A 80 0.94 5.36 -1.67
C ALA A 80 0.72 5.90 -0.24
N CYS A 81 1.69 6.63 0.31
CA CYS A 81 1.57 7.30 1.61
C CYS A 81 0.48 8.38 1.64
N ILE A 82 0.34 9.18 0.57
CA ILE A 82 -0.75 10.17 0.43
C ILE A 82 -2.11 9.47 0.47
N ILE A 83 -2.26 8.37 -0.27
CA ILE A 83 -3.52 7.61 -0.31
C ILE A 83 -3.81 6.99 1.06
N LEU A 84 -2.81 6.40 1.71
CA LEU A 84 -2.96 5.82 3.05
C LEU A 84 -3.41 6.87 4.07
N ARG A 85 -2.84 8.08 4.01
CA ARG A 85 -3.26 9.20 4.85
C ARG A 85 -4.70 9.62 4.59
N GLN A 86 -5.15 9.62 3.34
CA GLN A 86 -6.55 9.88 3.00
C GLN A 86 -7.49 8.83 3.59
N ALA A 87 -7.05 7.56 3.66
CA ALA A 87 -7.79 6.50 4.31
C ALA A 87 -7.92 6.76 5.82
N MET A 88 -6.83 7.13 6.48
CA MET A 88 -6.81 7.45 7.92
C MET A 88 -7.69 8.66 8.28
N ALA A 89 -7.72 9.68 7.44
CA ALA A 89 -8.52 10.88 7.66
C ALA A 89 -10.05 10.65 7.61
N ARG A 90 -10.49 9.53 7.01
CA ARG A 90 -11.91 9.21 6.82
C ARG A 90 -12.54 8.41 7.97
N GLY A 91 -11.78 8.07 8.99
CA GLY A 91 -12.31 7.36 10.16
C GLY A 91 -11.21 6.72 10.99
N PRO A 92 -11.56 6.06 12.11
CA PRO A 92 -10.61 5.38 12.99
C PRO A 92 -10.12 4.06 12.36
N ASN A 93 -9.76 4.13 11.09
CA ASN A 93 -9.36 2.98 10.33
C ASN A 93 -7.92 2.64 10.67
N LYS A 94 -7.68 1.41 11.08
CA LYS A 94 -6.33 0.88 11.14
C LYS A 94 -5.73 0.91 9.75
N ALA A 95 -4.60 1.56 9.61
CA ALA A 95 -3.83 1.62 8.36
C ALA A 95 -2.37 1.28 8.67
N TRP A 96 -1.68 0.63 7.74
CA TRP A 96 -0.30 0.23 7.95
C TRP A 96 0.52 0.37 6.67
N PHE A 97 1.74 0.84 6.83
CA PHE A 97 2.75 0.88 5.76
C PHE A 97 3.86 -0.11 6.07
N GLU A 98 4.25 -0.93 5.09
CA GLU A 98 5.36 -1.85 5.24
C GLU A 98 6.17 -1.96 3.93
N MET A 99 7.48 -2.10 4.08
CA MET A 99 8.35 -2.47 2.99
C MET A 99 8.17 -3.97 2.68
N ALA A 100 8.09 -4.32 1.41
CA ALA A 100 7.96 -5.73 1.02
C ALA A 100 9.10 -6.60 1.56
N SER A 101 10.33 -6.06 1.62
CA SER A 101 11.50 -6.73 2.18
C SER A 101 11.38 -7.10 3.66
N ASP A 102 10.58 -6.36 4.42
CA ASP A 102 10.48 -6.55 5.86
C ASP A 102 9.37 -7.54 6.25
N ILE A 103 8.46 -7.84 5.31
CA ILE A 103 7.35 -8.79 5.53
C ILE A 103 7.87 -10.21 5.83
N ASP A 104 8.95 -10.62 5.20
CA ASP A 104 9.55 -11.94 5.46
C ASP A 104 10.07 -12.07 6.89
N PHE A 105 10.73 -11.02 7.39
CA PHE A 105 11.19 -10.97 8.76
C PHE A 105 10.01 -11.07 9.73
N HIS A 106 8.94 -10.34 9.48
CA HIS A 106 7.74 -10.35 10.29
C HIS A 106 7.01 -11.70 10.24
N GLY A 107 6.99 -12.35 9.09
CA GLY A 107 6.42 -13.69 8.91
C GLY A 107 7.18 -14.76 9.71
N LEU A 108 8.50 -14.75 9.63
CA LEU A 108 9.36 -15.66 10.37
C LEU A 108 9.23 -15.47 11.88
N HIS A 109 9.18 -14.22 12.36
CA HIS A 109 9.02 -13.93 13.78
C HIS A 109 7.67 -14.36 14.33
N ARG A 110 6.61 -14.32 13.51
CA ARG A 110 5.30 -14.85 13.90
C ARG A 110 5.33 -16.36 14.19
N GLU A 111 6.07 -17.13 13.40
CA GLU A 111 6.18 -18.58 13.61
C GLU A 111 7.02 -18.95 14.85
N VAL A 112 8.00 -18.12 15.20
CA VAL A 112 8.94 -18.37 16.29
C VAL A 112 8.49 -17.77 17.61
N SER A 113 7.63 -16.75 17.57
CA SER A 113 7.23 -15.98 18.76
C SER A 113 5.92 -16.49 19.37
N SER A 114 5.83 -16.36 20.68
CA SER A 114 4.87 -16.89 21.64
C SER A 114 3.39 -16.62 21.35
N PRO A 115 2.47 -17.22 22.14
CA PRO A 115 1.01 -17.19 21.97
C PRO A 115 0.37 -15.79 22.06
N GLU A 116 1.14 -14.75 22.36
CA GLU A 116 0.64 -13.38 22.59
C GLU A 116 0.47 -12.55 21.29
N GLY A 117 0.72 -13.14 20.09
CA GLY A 117 0.59 -12.48 18.80
C GLY A 117 1.80 -11.62 18.42
N TYR A 118 1.97 -11.39 17.13
CA TYR A 118 2.97 -10.46 16.61
C TYR A 118 2.24 -9.22 16.04
N PRO A 119 2.30 -8.06 16.74
CA PRO A 119 1.46 -6.90 16.45
C PRO A 119 1.56 -6.41 14.99
N VAL A 120 2.76 -6.50 14.38
CA VAL A 120 2.96 -6.09 12.98
C VAL A 120 2.26 -7.04 12.01
N TRP A 121 2.29 -8.34 12.31
CA TRP A 121 1.58 -9.31 11.47
C TRP A 121 0.08 -9.09 11.49
N ASP A 122 -0.49 -8.79 12.64
CA ASP A 122 -1.92 -8.48 12.78
C ASP A 122 -2.25 -7.19 12.03
N MET A 123 -1.37 -6.18 12.07
CA MET A 123 -1.55 -4.98 11.25
C MET A 123 -1.52 -5.28 9.75
N LEU A 124 -0.60 -6.14 9.28
CA LEU A 124 -0.51 -6.54 7.87
C LEU A 124 -1.75 -7.29 7.40
N THR A 125 -2.36 -8.11 8.24
CA THR A 125 -3.47 -9.00 7.87
C THR A 125 -4.85 -8.42 8.15
N GLU A 126 -5.00 -7.54 9.14
CA GLU A 126 -6.29 -7.06 9.66
C GLU A 126 -6.53 -5.56 9.46
N ALA A 127 -5.46 -4.75 9.27
CA ALA A 127 -5.67 -3.32 9.02
C ALA A 127 -6.51 -3.10 7.78
N LEU A 128 -7.45 -2.14 7.84
CA LEU A 128 -8.36 -1.88 6.74
C LEU A 128 -7.61 -1.52 5.45
N TYR A 129 -6.59 -0.68 5.54
CA TYR A 129 -5.70 -0.35 4.43
C TYR A 129 -4.25 -0.71 4.76
N VAL A 130 -3.59 -1.37 3.84
CA VAL A 130 -2.14 -1.66 3.93
C VAL A 130 -1.46 -1.20 2.65
N VAL A 131 -0.31 -0.57 2.83
CA VAL A 131 0.67 -0.34 1.76
C VAL A 131 1.75 -1.41 1.87
N ILE A 132 2.01 -2.09 0.76
CA ILE A 132 3.19 -2.96 0.57
C ILE A 132 4.08 -2.24 -0.44
N ASP A 133 5.18 -1.67 0.06
CA ASP A 133 6.04 -0.80 -0.75
C ASP A 133 7.24 -1.54 -1.32
N ASP A 134 7.64 -1.14 -2.54
CA ASP A 134 8.79 -1.64 -3.29
C ASP A 134 8.77 -3.16 -3.49
N LEU A 135 7.61 -3.68 -3.88
CA LEU A 135 7.46 -5.09 -4.20
C LEU A 135 8.11 -5.39 -5.55
N GLY A 136 9.24 -6.05 -5.52
CA GLY A 136 9.99 -6.44 -6.70
C GLY A 136 10.68 -7.77 -6.50
N VAL A 137 10.92 -8.48 -7.61
CA VAL A 137 11.86 -9.59 -7.61
C VAL A 137 13.25 -8.99 -7.40
N GLN A 138 13.77 -9.04 -6.19
CA GLN A 138 15.17 -8.75 -5.97
C GLN A 138 15.96 -9.72 -6.86
N ARG A 139 16.50 -9.20 -7.97
CA ARG A 139 17.38 -9.97 -8.83
C ARG A 139 18.52 -10.47 -7.95
N GLN A 140 18.53 -11.76 -7.67
CA GLN A 140 19.65 -12.43 -6.99
C GLN A 140 20.91 -12.05 -7.74
N LYS A 141 21.76 -11.25 -7.13
CA LYS A 141 23.16 -11.21 -7.55
C LYS A 141 23.69 -12.60 -7.32
N VAL A 142 24.08 -13.25 -8.41
CA VAL A 142 24.67 -14.59 -8.40
C VAL A 142 25.78 -14.60 -7.33
N GLY A 143 25.57 -15.29 -6.20
CA GLY A 143 26.56 -15.46 -5.14
C GLY A 143 26.18 -15.00 -3.73
N GLU A 144 25.16 -14.17 -3.53
CA GLU A 144 24.68 -13.83 -2.19
C GLU A 144 23.29 -14.42 -1.93
N ARG A 145 23.22 -15.35 -0.98
CA ARG A 145 21.98 -15.93 -0.48
C ARG A 145 21.23 -14.92 0.40
N ILE A 146 20.52 -14.01 -0.22
CA ILE A 146 19.34 -13.40 0.40
C ILE A 146 18.17 -13.88 -0.45
N SER A 147 17.64 -15.03 -0.10
CA SER A 147 16.36 -15.48 -0.65
C SER A 147 15.28 -14.64 0.03
N PHE A 148 14.79 -13.64 -0.66
CA PHE A 148 13.49 -13.08 -0.38
C PHE A 148 12.48 -14.24 -0.49
N ASP A 149 11.95 -14.68 0.64
CA ASP A 149 10.88 -15.67 0.62
C ASP A 149 9.56 -14.97 0.28
N ALA A 150 9.31 -14.84 -1.00
CA ALA A 150 8.09 -14.25 -1.54
C ALA A 150 6.81 -14.89 -0.98
N GLY A 151 6.93 -16.05 -0.32
CA GLY A 151 5.81 -16.79 0.25
C GLY A 151 5.06 -16.00 1.34
N TRP A 152 5.74 -15.18 2.12
CA TRP A 152 5.08 -14.37 3.15
C TRP A 152 4.29 -13.21 2.55
N VAL A 153 4.85 -12.54 1.56
CA VAL A 153 4.13 -11.47 0.83
C VAL A 153 2.92 -12.03 0.10
N GLU A 154 3.07 -13.16 -0.59
CA GLU A 154 1.95 -13.85 -1.22
C GLU A 154 0.86 -14.20 -0.20
N ARG A 155 1.25 -14.70 0.98
CA ARG A 155 0.33 -15.05 2.06
C ARG A 155 -0.45 -13.84 2.57
N VAL A 156 0.22 -12.69 2.75
CA VAL A 156 -0.43 -11.43 3.14
C VAL A 156 -1.42 -11.00 2.06
N ILE A 157 -1.01 -10.91 0.79
CA ILE A 157 -1.87 -10.46 -0.30
C ILE A 157 -3.10 -11.36 -0.45
N ARG A 158 -2.92 -12.69 -0.42
CA ARG A 158 -4.04 -13.65 -0.50
C ARG A 158 -4.97 -13.58 0.71
N GLY A 159 -4.42 -13.46 1.91
CA GLY A 159 -5.22 -13.32 3.13
C GLY A 159 -6.10 -12.07 3.06
N ARG A 160 -5.53 -10.94 2.63
CA ARG A 160 -6.26 -9.69 2.46
C ARG A 160 -7.31 -9.76 1.35
N TYR A 161 -6.98 -10.39 0.22
CA TYR A 161 -7.94 -10.65 -0.86
C TYR A 161 -9.15 -11.45 -0.38
N ASN A 162 -8.92 -12.55 0.35
CA ASN A 162 -9.99 -13.39 0.89
C ASN A 162 -10.88 -12.65 1.90
N ASN A 163 -10.30 -11.72 2.66
CA ASN A 163 -11.00 -10.88 3.64
C ASN A 163 -11.54 -9.57 3.04
N GLN A 164 -11.44 -9.38 1.74
CA GLN A 164 -11.86 -8.16 1.02
C GLN A 164 -11.26 -6.88 1.61
N LEU A 165 -9.98 -6.93 2.00
CA LEU A 165 -9.24 -5.80 2.54
C LEU A 165 -8.41 -5.11 1.44
N PRO A 166 -8.65 -3.81 1.16
CA PRO A 166 -7.88 -3.06 0.19
C PRO A 166 -6.39 -3.07 0.49
N THR A 167 -5.58 -3.32 -0.54
CA THR A 167 -4.12 -3.27 -0.44
C THR A 167 -3.57 -2.36 -1.53
N ILE A 168 -2.65 -1.49 -1.17
CA ILE A 168 -1.92 -0.63 -2.10
C ILE A 168 -0.53 -1.23 -2.26
N ILE A 169 -0.14 -1.53 -3.48
CA ILE A 169 1.16 -2.13 -3.80
C ILE A 169 1.94 -1.13 -4.66
N THR A 170 3.21 -0.93 -4.37
CA THR A 170 4.13 -0.25 -5.28
C THR A 170 5.17 -1.22 -5.82
N THR A 171 5.52 -1.07 -7.10
CA THR A 171 6.53 -1.90 -7.78
C THR A 171 7.20 -1.12 -8.91
N ASN A 172 8.32 -1.60 -9.41
CA ASN A 172 8.92 -1.03 -10.61
C ASN A 172 8.26 -1.55 -11.88
N ALA A 173 7.81 -2.80 -11.89
CA ALA A 173 7.08 -3.41 -13.01
C ALA A 173 5.98 -4.35 -12.50
N PRO A 174 4.78 -4.40 -13.12
CA PRO A 174 3.71 -5.31 -12.71
C PRO A 174 4.13 -6.79 -12.75
N GLU A 175 5.00 -7.15 -13.69
CA GLU A 175 5.53 -8.49 -13.87
C GLU A 175 6.29 -8.99 -12.64
N ASP A 176 6.92 -8.09 -11.89
CA ASP A 176 7.61 -8.40 -10.63
C ASP A 176 6.63 -8.95 -9.58
N VAL A 177 5.42 -8.37 -9.52
CA VAL A 177 4.35 -8.84 -8.61
C VAL A 177 3.79 -10.18 -9.08
N PHE A 178 3.62 -10.36 -10.39
CA PHE A 178 3.07 -11.58 -10.96
C PHE A 178 4.01 -12.78 -10.77
N ALA A 179 5.32 -12.52 -10.74
CA ALA A 179 6.35 -13.55 -10.54
C ALA A 179 6.45 -14.07 -9.10
N ILE A 180 5.86 -13.39 -8.13
CA ILE A 180 5.97 -13.75 -6.70
C ILE A 180 5.25 -15.07 -6.39
N GLY A 181 4.08 -15.30 -6.99
CA GLY A 181 3.31 -16.50 -6.71
C GLY A 181 2.28 -16.84 -7.78
N THR A 182 2.01 -18.13 -7.90
CA THR A 182 1.00 -18.61 -8.86
C THR A 182 -0.38 -18.09 -8.49
N GLY A 183 -1.01 -17.37 -9.41
CA GLY A 183 -2.36 -16.81 -9.24
C GLY A 183 -2.41 -15.41 -8.62
N LEU A 184 -1.29 -14.79 -8.22
CA LEU A 184 -1.30 -13.37 -7.85
C LEU A 184 -1.67 -12.49 -9.03
N GLU A 185 -1.23 -12.82 -10.24
CA GLU A 185 -1.65 -12.11 -11.45
C GLU A 185 -3.17 -12.06 -11.59
N ALA A 186 -3.86 -13.19 -11.37
CA ALA A 186 -5.31 -13.26 -11.44
C ALA A 186 -5.98 -12.36 -10.39
N ILE A 187 -5.48 -12.41 -9.15
CA ILE A 187 -5.96 -11.55 -8.04
C ILE A 187 -5.78 -10.07 -8.37
N ILE A 188 -4.59 -9.71 -8.85
CA ILE A 188 -4.27 -8.31 -9.18
C ILE A 188 -5.16 -7.82 -10.34
N ARG A 189 -5.30 -8.61 -11.41
CA ARG A 189 -6.14 -8.23 -12.55
C ARG A 189 -7.62 -8.14 -12.19
N GLU A 190 -8.09 -8.95 -11.25
CA GLU A 190 -9.50 -8.94 -10.81
C GLU A 190 -9.82 -7.78 -9.87
N LYS A 191 -8.92 -7.48 -8.90
CA LYS A 191 -9.23 -6.63 -7.75
C LYS A 191 -8.47 -5.33 -7.67
N TYR A 192 -7.48 -5.09 -8.53
CA TYR A 192 -6.65 -3.90 -8.40
C TYR A 192 -6.83 -2.94 -9.57
N ASP A 193 -6.86 -1.66 -9.27
CA ASP A 193 -6.61 -0.63 -10.27
C ASP A 193 -5.11 -0.56 -10.52
N ILE A 194 -4.67 -0.80 -11.75
CA ILE A 194 -3.25 -0.80 -12.13
C ILE A 194 -2.92 0.56 -12.74
N VAL A 195 -2.06 1.33 -12.10
CA VAL A 195 -1.74 2.73 -12.46
C VAL A 195 -0.25 2.90 -12.67
N GLU A 196 0.12 3.32 -13.88
CA GLU A 196 1.48 3.73 -14.19
C GLU A 196 1.77 5.12 -13.61
N VAL A 197 2.86 5.24 -12.85
CA VAL A 197 3.35 6.49 -12.29
C VAL A 197 4.58 6.90 -13.09
N ALA A 198 4.38 7.72 -14.10
CA ALA A 198 5.42 8.17 -15.02
C ALA A 198 5.58 9.70 -14.96
N GLY A 199 6.77 10.19 -15.26
CA GLY A 199 7.00 11.59 -15.66
C GLY A 199 7.28 12.59 -14.56
N VAL A 200 7.40 12.22 -13.27
CA VAL A 200 7.77 13.20 -12.23
C VAL A 200 8.93 12.71 -11.39
N HIS A 201 10.04 13.43 -11.43
CA HIS A 201 11.08 13.29 -10.43
C HIS A 201 10.73 14.19 -9.23
N TRP A 202 10.19 13.60 -8.18
CA TRP A 202 9.83 14.29 -6.92
C TRP A 202 11.06 14.71 -6.10
N ARG A 203 12.23 14.56 -6.63
CA ARG A 203 13.47 14.98 -5.98
C ARG A 203 13.85 16.35 -6.50
N GLY A 204 13.25 17.38 -5.88
CA GLY A 204 13.77 18.72 -5.90
C GLY A 204 14.66 18.95 -4.70
#